data_ae3799f293656b76e12a0e7cdf7c954c
#
_entry.id   ae3799f293656b76e12a0e7cdf7c954c
#
_cell.length_a   1.000
_cell.length_b   1.000
_cell.length_c   1.000
_cell.angle_alpha   90.00
_cell.angle_beta   90.00
_cell.angle_gamma   90.00
#
_symmetry.space_group_name_H-M   'P 1'
#
loop_
_entity.id
_entity.type
_entity.pdbx_description
1 polymer ?
#
loop_
_entity_poly.entity_id
_entity_poly.type
_entity_poly.pdbx_seq_one_letter_code
_entity_poly.pdbx_strand_id
1 'polypeptide(L)'
;MAAKTLKRGEAIVWLPARSAGETRLRQEASLVALMGGTPEVQARRVSLDALQGIGSIWLVLDTRDCTVLQAELPPISGARLLQALPNVVEEHLLQDPAECLLVLGPEVAAGQARLIAAADREWVEVVLAAFEAKGHRIMGLWPAAEALPGTPRHASLGCINDGIVLRVGEFDALGWPAPAPLDDRVEALRGLMRLAGLAPHPSGSEPPTLTAWIDQPDWSAPLEQAARAEGLPVEIMPLPASFDSRLDLLEARPARARRMLSKFDPATLRVPGVLALSCVLAALIGLNLHWWQLRAERDAARAALEAGFRAAVPSAQVVVDPLLQMSRHVATLSAAAGQTSAQDAMPLLGRLAEALGPQSVDSLAGLEYVDGRMKLRFRADRVESRASREQLQAACARAGLQLRFDNEREPTATLTPGG
;
A
#
# COMPACT_ATOMS: atom_id res chain seq x y z
N MET A 1 22.83 -12.20 -7.20
CA MET A 1 22.77 -11.12 -6.15
C MET A 1 24.13 -11.11 -5.45
N ALA A 2 24.59 -9.96 -4.93
CA ALA A 2 25.88 -9.90 -4.24
C ALA A 2 25.71 -10.43 -2.81
N ALA A 3 26.61 -11.31 -2.36
CA ALA A 3 26.62 -11.86 -1.01
C ALA A 3 26.61 -10.73 0.02
N LYS A 4 25.70 -10.82 0.97
CA LYS A 4 25.50 -9.77 1.98
C LYS A 4 26.54 -9.88 3.09
N THR A 5 27.34 -8.84 3.27
CA THR A 5 28.25 -8.71 4.42
C THR A 5 27.51 -8.05 5.59
N LEU A 6 27.59 -8.65 6.77
CA LEU A 6 26.94 -8.15 7.99
C LEU A 6 27.59 -6.87 8.49
N LYS A 7 26.77 -5.85 8.74
CA LYS A 7 27.18 -4.58 9.36
C LYS A 7 26.99 -4.64 10.88
N ARG A 8 27.57 -3.69 11.59
CA ARG A 8 27.34 -3.53 13.05
C ARG A 8 25.85 -3.32 13.33
N GLY A 9 25.29 -4.09 14.27
CA GLY A 9 23.86 -4.08 14.60
C GLY A 9 22.97 -4.96 13.69
N GLU A 10 23.61 -5.77 12.86
CA GLU A 10 22.95 -6.80 12.03
C GLU A 10 23.38 -8.19 12.48
N ALA A 11 22.49 -9.17 12.38
CA ALA A 11 22.81 -10.58 12.65
C ALA A 11 22.08 -11.52 11.68
N ILE A 12 22.69 -12.70 11.45
CA ILE A 12 22.03 -13.86 10.88
C ILE A 12 21.86 -14.89 12.00
N VAL A 13 20.65 -15.40 12.16
CA VAL A 13 20.28 -16.29 13.25
C VAL A 13 19.69 -17.58 12.67
N TRP A 14 20.34 -18.68 12.94
CA TRP A 14 19.88 -20.03 12.61
C TRP A 14 18.95 -20.53 13.72
N LEU A 15 17.77 -20.97 13.32
CA LEU A 15 16.71 -21.39 14.21
C LEU A 15 16.85 -22.89 14.55
N PRO A 16 16.41 -23.32 15.73
CA PRO A 16 16.23 -24.74 16.00
C PRO A 16 15.04 -25.28 15.19
N ALA A 17 15.02 -26.61 14.97
CA ALA A 17 13.88 -27.22 14.29
C ALA A 17 12.60 -27.12 15.11
N ARG A 18 11.44 -27.07 14.41
CA ARG A 18 10.10 -27.11 15.03
C ARG A 18 9.90 -28.29 15.97
N SER A 19 10.47 -29.45 15.63
CA SER A 19 10.41 -30.66 16.43
C SER A 19 10.98 -30.50 17.86
N ALA A 20 11.85 -29.49 18.07
CA ALA A 20 12.36 -29.15 19.39
C ALA A 20 11.36 -28.34 20.24
N GLY A 21 10.27 -27.85 19.65
CA GLY A 21 9.18 -27.12 20.28
C GLY A 21 9.44 -25.62 20.47
N GLU A 22 8.36 -24.86 20.66
CA GLU A 22 8.42 -23.39 20.83
C GLU A 22 9.27 -22.97 22.05
N THR A 23 9.22 -23.75 23.14
CA THR A 23 10.02 -23.51 24.33
C THR A 23 11.52 -23.48 24.04
N ARG A 24 11.98 -24.21 23.04
CA ARG A 24 13.39 -24.24 22.64
C ARG A 24 13.88 -22.90 22.13
N LEU A 25 13.03 -22.13 21.43
CA LEU A 25 13.39 -20.77 20.95
C LEU A 25 13.75 -19.81 22.08
N ARG A 26 13.20 -20.06 23.29
CA ARG A 26 13.40 -19.19 24.48
C ARG A 26 14.45 -19.71 25.43
N GLN A 27 15.02 -20.91 25.18
CA GLN A 27 16.05 -21.48 26.02
C GLN A 27 17.42 -20.81 25.82
N GLU A 28 18.27 -20.92 26.79
CA GLU A 28 19.65 -20.48 26.65
C GLU A 28 20.39 -21.28 25.58
N ALA A 29 21.22 -20.59 24.80
CA ALA A 29 22.06 -21.19 23.75
C ALA A 29 21.31 -22.02 22.71
N SER A 30 20.03 -21.69 22.43
CA SER A 30 19.19 -22.42 21.45
C SER A 30 19.35 -21.91 20.01
N LEU A 31 19.90 -20.72 19.83
CA LEU A 31 20.07 -20.08 18.53
C LEU A 31 21.55 -20.02 18.18
N VAL A 32 21.88 -20.17 16.90
CA VAL A 32 23.24 -19.91 16.40
C VAL A 32 23.23 -18.58 15.67
N ALA A 33 23.96 -17.59 16.19
CA ALA A 33 23.99 -16.25 15.63
C ALA A 33 25.39 -15.88 15.11
N LEU A 34 25.38 -15.26 13.93
CA LEU A 34 26.51 -14.56 13.32
C LEU A 34 26.24 -13.07 13.44
N MET A 35 27.03 -12.36 14.23
CA MET A 35 26.81 -10.93 14.51
C MET A 35 27.86 -10.08 13.76
N GLY A 36 27.39 -9.06 13.06
CA GLY A 36 28.23 -8.12 12.33
C GLY A 36 28.90 -7.08 13.25
N GLY A 37 30.02 -6.54 12.78
CA GLY A 37 30.74 -5.46 13.47
C GLY A 37 32.01 -5.90 14.21
N THR A 38 32.35 -7.19 14.18
CA THR A 38 33.64 -7.72 14.61
C THR A 38 34.52 -8.02 13.39
N PRO A 39 35.86 -7.93 13.49
CA PRO A 39 36.76 -8.24 12.37
C PRO A 39 36.62 -9.70 11.90
N GLU A 40 36.32 -10.60 12.83
CA GLU A 40 36.02 -12.00 12.55
C GLU A 40 34.58 -12.28 12.99
N VAL A 41 33.73 -12.58 12.00
CA VAL A 41 32.36 -13.01 12.28
C VAL A 41 32.40 -14.49 12.63
N GLN A 42 32.19 -14.80 13.91
CA GLN A 42 32.13 -16.18 14.42
C GLN A 42 30.72 -16.55 14.83
N ALA A 43 30.35 -17.80 14.56
CA ALA A 43 29.10 -18.36 15.04
C ALA A 43 29.12 -18.48 16.58
N ARG A 44 28.06 -18.04 17.22
CA ARG A 44 27.90 -18.16 18.67
C ARG A 44 26.51 -18.71 18.98
N ARG A 45 26.46 -19.61 19.97
CA ARG A 45 25.18 -20.05 20.52
C ARG A 45 24.70 -19.01 21.53
N VAL A 46 23.48 -18.53 21.32
CA VAL A 46 22.90 -17.44 22.09
C VAL A 46 21.44 -17.73 22.44
N SER A 47 20.94 -17.07 23.46
CA SER A 47 19.49 -16.99 23.70
C SER A 47 18.88 -15.84 22.90
N LEU A 48 17.55 -15.84 22.74
CA LEU A 48 16.83 -14.74 22.12
C LEU A 48 17.07 -13.41 22.86
N ASP A 49 17.21 -13.45 24.20
CA ASP A 49 17.46 -12.26 25.03
C ASP A 49 18.87 -11.70 24.81
N ALA A 50 19.84 -12.53 24.47
CA ALA A 50 21.20 -12.09 24.19
C ALA A 50 21.35 -11.29 22.88
N LEU A 51 20.32 -11.28 22.03
CA LEU A 51 20.27 -10.50 20.80
C LEU A 51 19.83 -9.04 21.03
N GLN A 52 19.62 -8.61 22.28
CA GLN A 52 19.28 -7.22 22.58
C GLN A 52 20.31 -6.24 22.01
N GLY A 53 19.81 -5.15 21.40
CA GLY A 53 20.67 -4.14 20.74
C GLY A 53 20.96 -4.44 19.25
N ILE A 54 20.58 -5.62 18.74
CA ILE A 54 20.63 -5.92 17.31
C ILE A 54 19.33 -5.45 16.67
N GLY A 55 19.44 -4.47 15.78
CA GLY A 55 18.27 -3.85 15.16
C GLY A 55 17.69 -4.64 13.99
N SER A 56 18.53 -5.31 13.21
CA SER A 56 18.13 -6.01 11.98
C SER A 56 18.63 -7.45 11.98
N ILE A 57 17.70 -8.40 11.79
CA ILE A 57 18.00 -9.84 11.87
C ILE A 57 17.50 -10.54 10.60
N TRP A 58 18.33 -11.41 10.04
CA TRP A 58 17.97 -12.43 9.07
C TRP A 58 17.81 -13.74 9.79
N LEU A 59 16.70 -14.41 9.60
CA LEU A 59 16.43 -15.72 10.18
C LEU A 59 16.70 -16.80 9.15
N VAL A 60 17.29 -17.90 9.60
CA VAL A 60 17.52 -19.09 8.79
C VAL A 60 16.71 -20.24 9.40
N LEU A 61 15.72 -20.70 8.66
CA LEU A 61 14.83 -21.77 9.04
C LEU A 61 15.50 -23.13 8.80
N ASP A 62 15.38 -24.04 9.76
CA ASP A 62 15.96 -25.38 9.65
C ASP A 62 15.41 -26.11 8.41
N THR A 63 16.25 -26.89 7.73
CA THR A 63 15.88 -27.62 6.50
C THR A 63 14.76 -28.65 6.74
N ARG A 64 14.62 -29.14 7.96
CA ARG A 64 13.53 -30.04 8.35
C ARG A 64 12.15 -29.37 8.41
N ASP A 65 12.13 -28.03 8.53
CA ASP A 65 10.92 -27.21 8.65
C ASP A 65 10.59 -26.46 7.34
N CYS A 66 11.43 -26.64 6.31
CA CYS A 66 11.24 -25.99 5.02
C CYS A 66 11.60 -26.96 3.89
N THR A 67 10.64 -27.29 3.06
CA THR A 67 10.85 -28.05 1.83
C THR A 67 11.23 -27.10 0.70
N VAL A 68 12.35 -27.33 0.06
CA VAL A 68 12.76 -26.65 -1.17
C VAL A 68 12.69 -27.65 -2.32
N LEU A 69 11.90 -27.34 -3.32
CA LEU A 69 11.64 -28.25 -4.45
C LEU A 69 11.69 -27.50 -5.79
N GLN A 70 11.82 -28.25 -6.86
CA GLN A 70 11.72 -27.77 -8.23
C GLN A 70 10.42 -28.29 -8.83
N ALA A 71 9.62 -27.42 -9.42
CA ALA A 71 8.39 -27.81 -10.09
C ALA A 71 8.22 -27.07 -11.41
N GLU A 72 7.64 -27.77 -12.39
CA GLU A 72 7.18 -27.16 -13.63
C GLU A 72 5.90 -26.38 -13.36
N LEU A 73 5.86 -25.14 -13.84
CA LEU A 73 4.73 -24.28 -13.62
C LEU A 73 3.84 -24.19 -14.86
N PRO A 74 2.52 -24.08 -14.68
CA PRO A 74 1.63 -23.81 -15.80
C PRO A 74 1.98 -22.44 -16.45
N PRO A 75 1.70 -22.24 -17.74
CA PRO A 75 2.04 -21.02 -18.49
C PRO A 75 1.12 -19.84 -18.15
N ILE A 76 0.98 -19.56 -16.86
CA ILE A 76 0.23 -18.45 -16.28
C ILE A 76 1.17 -17.60 -15.44
N SER A 77 0.80 -16.34 -15.18
CA SER A 77 1.67 -15.41 -14.46
C SER A 77 0.92 -14.58 -13.41
N GLY A 78 1.66 -13.91 -12.55
CA GLY A 78 1.13 -12.99 -11.55
C GLY A 78 0.26 -13.66 -10.49
N ALA A 79 -0.86 -13.03 -10.13
CA ALA A 79 -1.75 -13.49 -9.07
C ALA A 79 -2.36 -14.89 -9.34
N ARG A 80 -2.62 -15.22 -10.61
CA ARG A 80 -3.16 -16.53 -10.99
C ARG A 80 -2.16 -17.66 -10.74
N LEU A 81 -0.87 -17.42 -11.00
CA LEU A 81 0.18 -18.39 -10.70
C LEU A 81 0.27 -18.65 -9.20
N LEU A 82 0.24 -17.59 -8.37
CA LEU A 82 0.27 -17.73 -6.91
C LEU A 82 -0.96 -18.51 -6.37
N GLN A 83 -2.11 -18.36 -6.99
CA GLN A 83 -3.31 -19.14 -6.65
C GLN A 83 -3.22 -20.62 -7.06
N ALA A 84 -2.48 -20.92 -8.12
CA ALA A 84 -2.28 -22.27 -8.61
C ALA A 84 -1.15 -23.02 -7.87
N LEU A 85 -0.24 -22.31 -7.21
CA LEU A 85 0.90 -22.91 -6.50
C LEU A 85 0.53 -24.04 -5.53
N PRO A 86 -0.51 -23.93 -4.68
CA PRO A 86 -0.90 -25.01 -3.80
C PRO A 86 -1.12 -26.34 -4.54
N ASN A 87 -1.83 -26.30 -5.67
CA ASN A 87 -2.12 -27.49 -6.47
C ASN A 87 -0.86 -28.07 -7.14
N VAL A 88 0.10 -27.21 -7.50
CA VAL A 88 1.37 -27.64 -8.13
C VAL A 88 2.26 -28.39 -7.14
N VAL A 89 2.26 -27.98 -5.87
CA VAL A 89 3.15 -28.53 -4.86
C VAL A 89 2.49 -29.66 -4.03
N GLU A 90 1.20 -29.90 -4.19
CA GLU A 90 0.42 -30.85 -3.38
C GLU A 90 1.04 -32.25 -3.35
N GLU A 91 1.49 -32.76 -4.49
CA GLU A 91 2.11 -34.10 -4.58
C GLU A 91 3.52 -34.20 -3.98
N HIS A 92 4.14 -33.06 -3.67
CA HIS A 92 5.47 -32.97 -3.10
C HIS A 92 5.49 -32.68 -1.60
N LEU A 93 4.36 -32.36 -1.01
CA LEU A 93 4.24 -32.00 0.39
C LEU A 93 3.47 -33.06 1.19
N LEU A 94 3.94 -33.33 2.42
CA LEU A 94 3.25 -34.23 3.35
C LEU A 94 2.12 -33.55 4.12
N GLN A 95 2.08 -32.21 4.12
CA GLN A 95 1.09 -31.38 4.81
C GLN A 95 0.25 -30.63 3.79
N ASP A 96 -0.92 -30.14 4.22
CA ASP A 96 -1.82 -29.37 3.35
C ASP A 96 -1.12 -28.10 2.84
N PRO A 97 -0.99 -27.91 1.51
CA PRO A 97 -0.41 -26.70 0.94
C PRO A 97 -1.10 -25.40 1.37
N ALA A 98 -2.38 -25.46 1.75
CA ALA A 98 -3.10 -24.29 2.26
C ALA A 98 -2.60 -23.82 3.63
N GLU A 99 -2.02 -24.72 4.42
CA GLU A 99 -1.40 -24.42 5.72
C GLU A 99 0.06 -23.95 5.57
N CYS A 100 0.63 -24.05 4.35
CA CYS A 100 2.00 -23.67 4.07
C CYS A 100 2.12 -22.20 3.64
N LEU A 101 3.29 -21.62 3.90
CA LEU A 101 3.80 -20.46 3.21
C LEU A 101 4.55 -20.95 1.96
N LEU A 102 4.07 -20.57 0.79
CA LEU A 102 4.67 -20.94 -0.48
C LEU A 102 5.36 -19.73 -1.10
N VAL A 103 6.64 -19.88 -1.45
CA VAL A 103 7.43 -18.83 -2.09
C VAL A 103 7.99 -19.34 -3.40
N LEU A 104 7.83 -18.53 -4.43
CA LEU A 104 8.31 -18.79 -5.76
C LEU A 104 9.70 -18.15 -5.96
N GLY A 105 10.70 -18.96 -6.18
CA GLY A 105 12.07 -18.54 -6.46
C GLY A 105 12.36 -18.32 -7.95
N PRO A 106 13.64 -18.24 -8.32
CA PRO A 106 14.07 -18.06 -9.70
C PRO A 106 13.81 -19.31 -10.56
N GLU A 107 13.89 -19.12 -11.87
CA GLU A 107 13.90 -20.21 -12.83
C GLU A 107 15.17 -21.07 -12.70
N VAL A 108 15.00 -22.39 -12.74
CA VAL A 108 16.09 -23.36 -12.55
C VAL A 108 16.71 -23.77 -13.89
N ALA A 109 15.89 -23.83 -14.93
CA ALA A 109 16.34 -24.18 -16.29
C ALA A 109 15.58 -23.34 -17.31
N ALA A 110 16.14 -23.22 -18.51
CA ALA A 110 15.47 -22.56 -19.62
C ALA A 110 14.16 -23.31 -19.94
N GLY A 111 13.06 -22.78 -19.45
CA GLY A 111 11.77 -23.30 -19.81
C GLY A 111 10.67 -23.07 -18.79
N GLN A 112 10.49 -23.85 -17.77
CA GLN A 112 9.30 -23.78 -16.94
C GLN A 112 9.53 -24.18 -15.49
N ALA A 113 10.61 -24.89 -15.16
CA ALA A 113 10.88 -25.32 -13.80
C ALA A 113 11.35 -24.13 -12.94
N ARG A 114 10.73 -23.96 -11.78
CA ARG A 114 11.11 -22.93 -10.82
C ARG A 114 11.34 -23.55 -9.44
N LEU A 115 12.21 -22.87 -8.70
CA LEU A 115 12.46 -23.22 -7.32
C LEU A 115 11.28 -22.74 -6.47
N ILE A 116 10.77 -23.60 -5.58
CA ILE A 116 9.67 -23.29 -4.67
C ILE A 116 10.12 -23.66 -3.26
N ALA A 117 9.88 -22.78 -2.30
CA ALA A 117 10.01 -23.08 -0.88
C ALA A 117 8.63 -23.18 -0.25
N ALA A 118 8.45 -24.22 0.59
CA ALA A 118 7.26 -24.44 1.38
C ALA A 118 7.64 -24.60 2.86
N ALA A 119 7.00 -23.85 3.75
CA ALA A 119 7.21 -23.94 5.18
C ALA A 119 5.86 -23.85 5.91
N ASP A 120 5.75 -24.50 7.06
CA ASP A 120 4.55 -24.44 7.90
C ASP A 120 4.28 -22.99 8.34
N ARG A 121 3.09 -22.51 8.04
CA ARG A 121 2.66 -21.14 8.31
C ARG A 121 2.62 -20.83 9.79
N GLU A 122 2.07 -21.72 10.59
CA GLU A 122 1.90 -21.52 12.03
C GLU A 122 3.26 -21.41 12.72
N TRP A 123 4.18 -22.31 12.38
CA TRP A 123 5.55 -22.26 12.91
C TRP A 123 6.28 -20.97 12.55
N VAL A 124 6.18 -20.56 11.30
CA VAL A 124 6.79 -19.29 10.86
C VAL A 124 6.21 -18.10 11.63
N GLU A 125 4.90 -18.06 11.85
CA GLU A 125 4.26 -16.97 12.62
C GLU A 125 4.72 -16.98 14.09
N VAL A 126 4.84 -18.14 14.72
CA VAL A 126 5.37 -18.29 16.09
C VAL A 126 6.81 -17.74 16.19
N VAL A 127 7.68 -18.12 15.26
CA VAL A 127 9.07 -17.65 15.19
C VAL A 127 9.11 -16.13 15.04
N LEU A 128 8.39 -15.60 14.05
CA LEU A 128 8.39 -14.17 13.79
C LEU A 128 7.86 -13.35 14.97
N ALA A 129 6.76 -13.81 15.58
CA ALA A 129 6.20 -13.17 16.76
C ALA A 129 7.17 -13.15 17.95
N ALA A 130 7.96 -14.22 18.16
CA ALA A 130 8.94 -14.28 19.23
C ALA A 130 10.04 -13.20 19.06
N PHE A 131 10.56 -13.00 17.87
CA PHE A 131 11.58 -11.98 17.57
C PHE A 131 11.00 -10.57 17.55
N GLU A 132 9.82 -10.36 16.96
CA GLU A 132 9.12 -9.09 16.94
C GLU A 132 8.77 -8.60 18.35
N ALA A 133 8.37 -9.48 19.26
CA ALA A 133 8.10 -9.17 20.67
C ALA A 133 9.33 -8.64 21.44
N LYS A 134 10.52 -8.96 20.98
CA LYS A 134 11.80 -8.43 21.51
C LYS A 134 12.26 -7.14 20.80
N GLY A 135 11.46 -6.64 19.86
CA GLY A 135 11.76 -5.41 19.13
C GLY A 135 12.73 -5.57 17.96
N HIS A 136 13.01 -6.81 17.54
CA HIS A 136 13.88 -7.05 16.40
C HIS A 136 13.16 -6.82 15.08
N ARG A 137 13.85 -6.21 14.12
CA ARG A 137 13.38 -6.04 12.75
C ARG A 137 13.85 -7.21 11.91
N ILE A 138 12.91 -8.06 11.50
CA ILE A 138 13.21 -9.22 10.66
C ILE A 138 13.31 -8.76 9.21
N MET A 139 14.48 -8.97 8.61
CA MET A 139 14.82 -8.51 7.29
C MET A 139 14.62 -9.56 6.21
N GLY A 140 14.65 -10.84 6.59
CA GLY A 140 14.43 -11.99 5.72
C GLY A 140 14.28 -13.26 6.54
N LEU A 141 13.65 -14.27 5.96
CA LEU A 141 13.56 -15.64 6.50
C LEU A 141 13.93 -16.62 5.39
N TRP A 142 15.10 -17.22 5.53
CA TRP A 142 15.73 -18.03 4.48
C TRP A 142 15.70 -19.52 4.84
N PRO A 143 15.49 -20.43 3.89
CA PRO A 143 15.74 -21.86 4.09
C PRO A 143 17.21 -22.12 4.37
N ALA A 144 17.53 -22.97 5.33
CA ALA A 144 18.91 -23.30 5.68
C ALA A 144 19.68 -23.92 4.50
N ALA A 145 19.00 -24.68 3.67
CA ALA A 145 19.56 -25.22 2.44
C ALA A 145 20.09 -24.12 1.49
N GLU A 146 19.37 -23.00 1.36
CA GLU A 146 19.77 -21.88 0.52
C GLU A 146 20.84 -20.99 1.17
N ALA A 147 20.99 -21.06 2.48
CA ALA A 147 22.01 -20.31 3.20
C ALA A 147 23.42 -20.94 3.08
N LEU A 148 23.52 -22.19 2.65
CA LEU A 148 24.81 -22.82 2.32
C LEU A 148 25.18 -22.60 0.87
N PRO A 149 26.49 -22.45 0.54
CA PRO A 149 26.93 -22.36 -0.82
C PRO A 149 26.48 -23.54 -1.69
N GLY A 150 25.92 -23.28 -2.86
CA GLY A 150 25.51 -24.31 -3.82
C GLY A 150 26.08 -24.03 -5.19
N THR A 151 26.95 -24.90 -5.67
CA THR A 151 27.53 -24.84 -7.02
C THR A 151 27.50 -26.22 -7.68
N PRO A 152 27.38 -26.29 -9.00
CA PRO A 152 27.46 -27.57 -9.69
C PRO A 152 28.71 -28.36 -9.28
N ARG A 153 28.59 -29.67 -9.05
CA ARG A 153 29.67 -30.58 -8.60
C ARG A 153 30.27 -30.26 -7.24
N HIS A 154 29.60 -29.48 -6.41
CA HIS A 154 30.04 -29.18 -5.06
C HIS A 154 28.91 -29.59 -4.09
N ALA A 155 29.28 -30.21 -2.98
CA ALA A 155 28.37 -30.50 -1.90
C ALA A 155 28.76 -29.65 -0.68
N SER A 156 27.76 -29.01 -0.07
CA SER A 156 27.92 -28.26 1.17
C SER A 156 27.14 -28.94 2.29
N LEU A 157 27.82 -29.24 3.38
CA LEU A 157 27.22 -29.86 4.56
C LEU A 157 27.29 -28.87 5.70
N GLY A 158 26.15 -28.61 6.35
CA GLY A 158 26.07 -27.77 7.55
C GLY A 158 25.75 -28.61 8.77
N CYS A 159 26.59 -28.54 9.80
CA CYS A 159 26.28 -29.10 11.12
C CYS A 159 26.02 -27.96 12.06
N ILE A 160 24.74 -27.63 12.26
CA ILE A 160 24.31 -26.39 12.92
C ILE A 160 23.19 -26.70 13.91
N ASN A 161 23.30 -26.24 15.14
CA ASN A 161 22.37 -26.55 16.21
C ASN A 161 22.28 -28.08 16.45
N ASP A 162 21.08 -28.61 16.29
CA ASP A 162 20.69 -30.02 16.41
C ASP A 162 20.33 -30.63 15.06
N GLY A 163 20.79 -29.98 13.97
CA GLY A 163 20.51 -30.38 12.59
C GLY A 163 21.76 -30.57 11.74
N ILE A 164 21.62 -31.44 10.76
CA ILE A 164 22.56 -31.62 9.66
C ILE A 164 21.81 -31.24 8.39
N VAL A 165 22.36 -30.32 7.62
CA VAL A 165 21.85 -29.94 6.30
C VAL A 165 22.89 -30.29 5.25
N LEU A 166 22.52 -31.06 4.25
CA LEU A 166 23.34 -31.39 3.12
C LEU A 166 22.73 -30.79 1.87
N ARG A 167 23.50 -29.94 1.17
CA ARG A 167 23.16 -29.40 -0.13
C ARG A 167 24.07 -30.03 -1.19
N VAL A 168 23.45 -30.58 -2.23
CA VAL A 168 24.15 -31.22 -3.35
C VAL A 168 23.91 -30.41 -4.62
N GLY A 169 24.98 -29.94 -5.22
CA GLY A 169 24.83 -29.09 -6.38
C GLY A 169 24.15 -27.78 -6.09
N GLU A 170 23.29 -27.35 -7.01
CA GLU A 170 22.71 -26.01 -6.96
C GLU A 170 21.35 -25.96 -6.25
N PHE A 171 20.60 -27.07 -6.27
CA PHE A 171 19.18 -27.05 -5.89
C PHE A 171 18.75 -28.13 -4.90
N ASP A 172 19.44 -29.24 -4.83
CA ASP A 172 19.02 -30.38 -4.02
C ASP A 172 19.54 -30.25 -2.58
N ALA A 173 18.68 -30.45 -1.60
CA ALA A 173 19.05 -30.41 -0.21
C ALA A 173 18.28 -31.40 0.64
N LEU A 174 18.97 -31.93 1.66
CA LEU A 174 18.43 -32.86 2.65
C LEU A 174 18.69 -32.34 4.06
N GLY A 175 17.69 -32.42 4.94
CA GLY A 175 17.83 -32.11 6.35
C GLY A 175 17.72 -33.35 7.22
N TRP A 176 18.59 -33.48 8.22
CA TRP A 176 18.60 -34.60 9.14
C TRP A 176 18.80 -34.14 10.59
N PRO A 177 18.12 -34.76 11.57
CA PRO A 177 18.41 -34.48 12.97
C PRO A 177 19.81 -34.93 13.34
N ALA A 178 20.53 -34.13 14.13
CA ALA A 178 21.83 -34.47 14.65
C ALA A 178 21.66 -35.41 15.86
N PRO A 179 22.19 -36.65 15.81
CA PRO A 179 22.16 -37.53 16.96
C PRO A 179 23.01 -36.99 18.12
N ALA A 180 22.59 -37.26 19.35
CA ALA A 180 23.35 -36.85 20.52
C ALA A 180 24.65 -37.68 20.73
N PRO A 181 24.63 -39.04 20.61
CA PRO A 181 25.85 -39.85 20.70
C PRO A 181 26.80 -39.61 19.54
N LEU A 182 28.11 -39.61 19.82
CA LEU A 182 29.15 -39.35 18.80
C LEU A 182 29.17 -40.38 17.69
N ASP A 183 29.07 -41.68 18.05
CA ASP A 183 29.08 -42.77 17.05
C ASP A 183 27.89 -42.70 16.14
N ASP A 184 26.71 -42.32 16.65
CA ASP A 184 25.50 -42.16 15.87
C ASP A 184 25.63 -40.94 14.91
N ARG A 185 26.39 -39.90 15.28
CA ARG A 185 26.69 -38.77 14.38
C ARG A 185 27.49 -39.22 13.16
N VAL A 186 28.49 -40.06 13.35
CA VAL A 186 29.30 -40.61 12.26
C VAL A 186 28.43 -41.41 11.29
N GLU A 187 27.58 -42.31 11.82
CA GLU A 187 26.70 -43.11 10.98
C GLU A 187 25.63 -42.27 10.26
N ALA A 188 25.06 -41.25 10.92
CA ALA A 188 24.13 -40.32 10.29
C ALA A 188 24.78 -39.55 9.14
N LEU A 189 25.98 -39.04 9.34
CA LEU A 189 26.76 -38.34 8.29
C LEU A 189 27.09 -39.27 7.10
N ARG A 190 27.53 -40.50 7.39
CA ARG A 190 27.78 -41.51 6.36
C ARG A 190 26.53 -41.85 5.56
N GLY A 191 25.42 -42.06 6.28
CA GLY A 191 24.12 -42.33 5.67
C GLY A 191 23.68 -41.20 4.71
N LEU A 192 23.83 -39.93 5.13
CA LEU A 192 23.52 -38.78 4.29
C LEU A 192 24.44 -38.68 3.07
N MET A 193 25.74 -38.86 3.23
CA MET A 193 26.70 -38.82 2.13
C MET A 193 26.39 -39.91 1.09
N ARG A 194 26.02 -41.11 1.52
CA ARG A 194 25.60 -42.21 0.63
C ARG A 194 24.27 -41.92 -0.05
N LEU A 195 23.28 -41.43 0.69
CA LEU A 195 21.95 -41.11 0.16
C LEU A 195 22.03 -40.04 -0.92
N ALA A 196 22.93 -39.08 -0.74
CA ALA A 196 23.18 -38.00 -1.71
C ALA A 196 24.04 -38.42 -2.90
N GLY A 197 24.47 -39.70 -2.99
CA GLY A 197 25.30 -40.20 -4.07
C GLY A 197 26.71 -39.61 -4.09
N LEU A 198 27.22 -39.12 -2.96
CA LEU A 198 28.56 -38.52 -2.86
C LEU A 198 29.68 -39.59 -2.82
N ALA A 199 29.36 -40.82 -2.41
CA ALA A 199 30.32 -41.90 -2.40
C ALA A 199 30.90 -42.15 -3.78
N PRO A 200 32.23 -42.47 -3.92
CA PRO A 200 32.85 -42.73 -5.20
C PRO A 200 32.13 -43.82 -5.97
N HIS A 201 31.68 -43.51 -7.18
CA HIS A 201 31.07 -44.49 -8.07
C HIS A 201 32.15 -45.31 -8.81
N PRO A 202 31.92 -46.61 -9.02
CA PRO A 202 32.86 -47.47 -9.76
C PRO A 202 33.10 -47.04 -11.22
N SER A 203 32.31 -46.09 -11.74
CA SER A 203 32.44 -45.53 -13.09
C SER A 203 33.58 -44.52 -13.27
N GLY A 204 34.41 -44.25 -12.26
CA GLY A 204 35.60 -43.40 -12.37
C GLY A 204 35.34 -41.91 -12.50
N SER A 205 34.12 -41.43 -12.20
CA SER A 205 33.86 -40.01 -12.11
C SER A 205 34.51 -39.47 -10.82
N GLU A 206 35.21 -38.34 -10.95
CA GLU A 206 35.80 -37.65 -9.80
C GLU A 206 34.71 -37.31 -8.75
N PRO A 207 34.93 -37.69 -7.48
CA PRO A 207 33.93 -37.40 -6.44
C PRO A 207 33.73 -35.91 -6.28
N PRO A 208 32.51 -35.44 -5.97
CA PRO A 208 32.27 -34.04 -5.74
C PRO A 208 33.08 -33.55 -4.53
N THR A 209 33.56 -32.33 -4.55
CA THR A 209 34.22 -31.70 -3.39
C THR A 209 33.18 -31.41 -2.30
N LEU A 210 33.45 -31.88 -1.08
CA LEU A 210 32.59 -31.66 0.08
C LEU A 210 33.19 -30.58 0.99
N THR A 211 32.47 -29.48 1.19
CA THR A 211 32.80 -28.51 2.21
C THR A 211 31.81 -28.62 3.36
N ALA A 212 32.32 -28.80 4.57
CA ALA A 212 31.53 -28.88 5.78
C ALA A 212 31.60 -27.59 6.58
N TRP A 213 30.45 -27.03 6.88
CA TRP A 213 30.28 -25.80 7.67
C TRP A 213 29.80 -26.16 9.06
N ILE A 214 30.54 -25.74 10.10
CA ILE A 214 30.24 -26.12 11.48
C ILE A 214 30.02 -24.90 12.37
N ASP A 215 29.10 -25.02 13.33
CA ASP A 215 28.88 -24.03 14.39
C ASP A 215 29.73 -24.30 15.64
N GLN A 216 30.18 -25.53 15.82
CA GLN A 216 30.98 -25.96 16.94
C GLN A 216 32.12 -26.90 16.50
N PRO A 217 33.29 -26.81 17.14
CA PRO A 217 34.45 -27.66 16.80
C PRO A 217 34.25 -29.16 17.05
N ASP A 218 33.30 -29.56 17.89
CA ASP A 218 32.99 -30.95 18.22
C ASP A 218 32.44 -31.77 17.01
N TRP A 219 32.07 -31.10 15.95
CA TRP A 219 31.68 -31.70 14.68
C TRP A 219 32.87 -32.15 13.80
N SER A 220 34.09 -31.62 14.05
CA SER A 220 35.22 -31.89 13.17
C SER A 220 35.61 -33.36 13.13
N ALA A 221 35.74 -34.00 14.29
CA ALA A 221 36.13 -35.41 14.36
C ALA A 221 35.11 -36.38 13.72
N PRO A 222 33.78 -36.27 14.01
CA PRO A 222 32.78 -37.10 13.33
C PRO A 222 32.74 -36.89 11.82
N LEU A 223 32.91 -35.67 11.35
CA LEU A 223 32.93 -35.34 9.92
C LEU A 223 34.15 -35.97 9.20
N GLU A 224 35.33 -35.81 9.77
CA GLU A 224 36.52 -36.41 9.22
C GLU A 224 36.44 -37.94 9.19
N GLN A 225 35.92 -38.55 10.25
CA GLN A 225 35.74 -39.99 10.30
C GLN A 225 34.72 -40.50 9.27
N ALA A 226 33.56 -39.81 9.15
CA ALA A 226 32.57 -40.19 8.18
C ALA A 226 33.04 -40.01 6.74
N ALA A 227 33.67 -38.88 6.41
CA ALA A 227 34.20 -38.60 5.09
C ALA A 227 35.34 -39.58 4.68
N ARG A 228 36.23 -39.90 5.63
CA ARG A 228 37.28 -40.88 5.42
C ARG A 228 36.71 -42.26 5.13
N ALA A 229 35.65 -42.67 5.87
CA ALA A 229 35.01 -43.96 5.67
C ALA A 229 34.32 -44.08 4.30
N GLU A 230 33.86 -42.98 3.74
CA GLU A 230 33.23 -42.93 2.42
C GLU A 230 34.21 -42.53 1.31
N GLY A 231 35.52 -42.34 1.60
CA GLY A 231 36.54 -41.98 0.62
C GLY A 231 36.36 -40.58 0.06
N LEU A 232 35.75 -39.67 0.77
CA LEU A 232 35.48 -38.30 0.32
C LEU A 232 36.49 -37.31 0.91
N PRO A 233 37.07 -36.42 0.11
CA PRO A 233 37.84 -35.30 0.63
C PRO A 233 36.85 -34.28 1.23
N VAL A 234 37.08 -33.88 2.47
CA VAL A 234 36.27 -32.89 3.16
C VAL A 234 37.10 -31.69 3.62
N GLU A 235 36.64 -30.51 3.34
CA GLU A 235 37.18 -29.27 3.88
C GLU A 235 36.21 -28.75 4.99
N ILE A 236 36.73 -28.59 6.22
CA ILE A 236 35.91 -28.13 7.34
C ILE A 236 36.14 -26.64 7.56
N MET A 237 35.05 -25.88 7.53
CA MET A 237 35.05 -24.43 7.61
C MET A 237 34.09 -23.95 8.71
N PRO A 238 34.38 -22.80 9.36
CA PRO A 238 33.37 -22.12 10.17
C PRO A 238 32.23 -21.61 9.29
N LEU A 239 31.04 -21.40 9.89
CA LEU A 239 29.90 -20.85 9.17
C LEU A 239 30.26 -19.58 8.42
N PRO A 240 29.86 -19.43 7.16
CA PRO A 240 30.23 -18.30 6.33
C PRO A 240 29.60 -17.01 6.87
N ALA A 241 30.38 -15.93 6.86
CA ALA A 241 29.96 -14.61 7.34
C ALA A 241 29.07 -13.85 6.33
N SER A 242 28.95 -14.36 5.12
CA SER A 242 28.15 -13.77 4.07
C SER A 242 27.23 -14.82 3.45
N PHE A 243 25.97 -14.48 3.38
CA PHE A 243 24.91 -15.35 2.85
C PHE A 243 24.17 -14.64 1.73
N ASP A 244 23.72 -15.41 0.75
CA ASP A 244 22.76 -14.98 -0.24
C ASP A 244 21.72 -16.10 -0.41
N SER A 245 20.45 -15.76 -0.27
CA SER A 245 19.35 -16.70 -0.49
C SER A 245 18.52 -16.24 -1.67
N ARG A 246 18.22 -17.17 -2.55
CA ARG A 246 17.30 -16.95 -3.69
C ARG A 246 15.85 -17.01 -3.27
N LEU A 247 15.57 -17.49 -2.06
CA LEU A 247 14.24 -17.67 -1.49
C LEU A 247 14.11 -16.89 -0.18
N ASP A 248 13.09 -16.05 -0.05
CA ASP A 248 12.73 -15.37 1.19
C ASP A 248 11.28 -15.69 1.55
N LEU A 249 11.08 -16.56 2.54
CA LEU A 249 9.76 -16.99 3.01
C LEU A 249 8.88 -15.82 3.48
N LEU A 250 9.48 -14.69 3.82
CA LEU A 250 8.69 -13.49 4.12
C LEU A 250 7.95 -12.93 2.90
N GLU A 251 8.31 -13.27 1.67
CA GLU A 251 7.61 -12.80 0.46
C GLU A 251 6.18 -13.37 0.32
N ALA A 252 5.92 -14.52 0.94
CA ALA A 252 4.59 -15.12 0.95
C ALA A 252 3.60 -14.42 1.90
N ARG A 253 4.05 -13.57 2.82
CA ARG A 253 3.15 -12.89 3.77
C ARG A 253 2.36 -11.77 3.11
N PRO A 254 1.04 -11.66 3.34
CA PRO A 254 0.18 -10.64 2.71
C PRO A 254 0.50 -9.18 3.11
N ALA A 255 1.34 -8.96 4.13
CA ALA A 255 1.67 -7.62 4.65
C ALA A 255 2.74 -6.89 3.82
N ARG A 256 2.51 -6.72 2.50
CA ARG A 256 3.41 -5.95 1.60
C ARG A 256 3.68 -4.51 2.04
N ALA A 257 2.72 -3.86 2.69
CA ALA A 257 2.84 -2.46 3.12
C ALA A 257 3.89 -2.26 4.24
N ARG A 258 3.99 -3.21 5.19
CA ARG A 258 5.01 -3.14 6.26
C ARG A 258 6.43 -3.43 5.76
N ARG A 259 6.58 -4.26 4.72
CA ARG A 259 7.90 -4.60 4.15
C ARG A 259 8.51 -3.48 3.31
N MET A 260 7.72 -2.69 2.59
CA MET A 260 8.27 -1.52 1.90
C MET A 260 8.87 -0.52 2.90
N LEU A 261 8.22 -0.28 4.02
CA LEU A 261 8.74 0.58 5.08
C LEU A 261 9.97 -0.02 5.78
N SER A 262 10.07 -1.36 5.89
CA SER A 262 11.20 -2.01 6.56
C SER A 262 12.45 -2.13 5.70
N LYS A 263 12.33 -2.15 4.39
CA LYS A 263 13.47 -2.11 3.45
C LYS A 263 14.08 -0.71 3.30
N PHE A 264 13.38 0.33 3.77
CA PHE A 264 13.91 1.69 3.75
C PHE A 264 14.79 1.93 4.99
N ASP A 265 16.09 2.01 4.78
CA ASP A 265 17.01 2.52 5.78
C ASP A 265 16.63 3.99 6.07
N PRO A 266 16.25 4.33 7.32
CA PRO A 266 15.87 5.71 7.67
C PRO A 266 17.01 6.72 7.42
N ALA A 267 18.26 6.25 7.33
CA ALA A 267 19.39 7.11 6.98
C ALA A 267 19.35 7.55 5.50
N THR A 268 18.88 6.71 4.59
CA THR A 268 18.75 7.05 3.16
C THR A 268 17.56 7.97 2.88
N LEU A 269 16.56 7.98 3.77
CA LEU A 269 15.37 8.85 3.65
C LEU A 269 15.56 10.25 4.27
N ARG A 270 16.65 10.51 4.98
CA ARG A 270 16.89 11.83 5.62
C ARG A 270 16.95 12.96 4.59
N VAL A 271 17.69 12.76 3.50
CA VAL A 271 17.83 13.81 2.45
C VAL A 271 16.52 14.02 1.68
N PRO A 272 15.86 12.99 1.10
CA PRO A 272 14.57 13.20 0.44
C PRO A 272 13.46 13.65 1.40
N GLY A 273 13.49 13.20 2.67
CA GLY A 273 12.54 13.62 3.70
C GLY A 273 12.65 15.11 4.06
N VAL A 274 13.87 15.61 4.23
CA VAL A 274 14.12 17.06 4.44
C VAL A 274 13.71 17.87 3.22
N LEU A 275 13.99 17.35 2.01
CA LEU A 275 13.61 18.04 0.77
C LEU A 275 12.08 18.10 0.62
N ALA A 276 11.37 17.01 0.89
CA ALA A 276 9.91 16.97 0.85
C ALA A 276 9.29 17.92 1.90
N LEU A 277 9.84 17.94 3.11
CA LEU A 277 9.39 18.84 4.17
C LEU A 277 9.63 20.31 3.79
N SER A 278 10.78 20.63 3.21
CA SER A 278 11.07 22.00 2.74
C SER A 278 10.14 22.43 1.61
N CYS A 279 9.79 21.55 0.66
CA CYS A 279 8.80 21.84 -0.38
C CYS A 279 7.41 22.11 0.19
N VAL A 280 6.96 21.30 1.16
CA VAL A 280 5.68 21.51 1.86
C VAL A 280 5.68 22.86 2.59
N LEU A 281 6.76 23.18 3.29
CA LEU A 281 6.91 24.45 4.00
C LEU A 281 6.88 25.64 3.04
N ALA A 282 7.60 25.58 1.93
CA ALA A 282 7.59 26.60 0.88
C ALA A 282 6.20 26.79 0.26
N ALA A 283 5.48 25.70 0.00
CA ALA A 283 4.10 25.74 -0.50
C ALA A 283 3.14 26.39 0.50
N LEU A 284 3.26 26.07 1.78
CA LEU A 284 2.46 26.68 2.85
C LEU A 284 2.74 28.18 2.99
N ILE A 285 4.02 28.60 2.92
CA ILE A 285 4.39 30.01 2.95
C ILE A 285 3.84 30.71 1.72
N GLY A 286 4.00 30.16 0.52
CA GLY A 286 3.47 30.71 -0.72
C GLY A 286 1.95 30.87 -0.69
N LEU A 287 1.21 29.88 -0.18
CA LEU A 287 -0.24 29.93 -0.04
C LEU A 287 -0.68 31.02 0.94
N ASN A 288 0.01 31.15 2.08
CA ASN A 288 -0.27 32.20 3.05
C ASN A 288 0.00 33.60 2.48
N LEU A 289 1.12 33.79 1.76
CA LEU A 289 1.42 35.08 1.11
C LEU A 289 0.36 35.42 0.06
N HIS A 290 -0.05 34.45 -0.75
CA HIS A 290 -1.10 34.67 -1.74
C HIS A 290 -2.46 35.00 -1.10
N TRP A 291 -2.80 34.32 0.00
CA TRP A 291 -4.00 34.62 0.78
C TRP A 291 -3.97 36.07 1.34
N TRP A 292 -2.81 36.50 1.83
CA TRP A 292 -2.63 37.87 2.31
C TRP A 292 -2.80 38.91 1.20
N GLN A 293 -2.26 38.67 -0.01
CA GLN A 293 -2.44 39.52 -1.17
C GLN A 293 -3.91 39.64 -1.56
N LEU A 294 -4.60 38.52 -1.71
CA LEU A 294 -6.03 38.48 -2.02
C LEU A 294 -6.87 39.22 -0.98
N ARG A 295 -6.50 39.10 0.28
CA ARG A 295 -7.18 39.79 1.38
C ARG A 295 -6.97 41.30 1.28
N ALA A 296 -5.76 41.76 1.00
CA ALA A 296 -5.44 43.16 0.80
C ALA A 296 -6.17 43.78 -0.41
N GLU A 297 -6.23 43.02 -1.54
CA GLU A 297 -6.98 43.45 -2.74
C GLU A 297 -8.49 43.55 -2.45
N ARG A 298 -9.06 42.58 -1.74
CA ARG A 298 -10.46 42.60 -1.33
C ARG A 298 -10.76 43.81 -0.44
N ASP A 299 -9.92 44.09 0.55
CA ASP A 299 -10.12 45.19 1.49
C ASP A 299 -9.93 46.54 0.79
N ALA A 300 -9.00 46.66 -0.17
CA ALA A 300 -8.83 47.84 -1.02
C ALA A 300 -10.06 48.06 -1.92
N ALA A 301 -10.60 46.99 -2.56
CA ALA A 301 -11.78 47.09 -3.39
C ALA A 301 -13.02 47.53 -2.57
N ARG A 302 -13.18 47.01 -1.34
CA ARG A 302 -14.25 47.46 -0.43
C ARG A 302 -14.11 48.93 -0.05
N ALA A 303 -12.91 49.36 0.30
CA ALA A 303 -12.64 50.77 0.63
C ALA A 303 -12.92 51.70 -0.56
N ALA A 304 -12.57 51.27 -1.77
CA ALA A 304 -12.86 52.03 -3.00
C ALA A 304 -14.38 52.14 -3.26
N LEU A 305 -15.13 51.03 -3.06
CA LEU A 305 -16.62 51.04 -3.18
C LEU A 305 -17.24 51.99 -2.15
N GLU A 306 -16.80 51.94 -0.90
CA GLU A 306 -17.31 52.81 0.17
C GLU A 306 -16.99 54.29 -0.12
N ALA A 307 -15.77 54.57 -0.58
CA ALA A 307 -15.36 55.91 -0.94
C ALA A 307 -16.18 56.47 -2.13
N GLY A 308 -16.39 55.64 -3.17
CA GLY A 308 -17.26 55.99 -4.29
C GLY A 308 -18.70 56.27 -3.88
N PHE A 309 -19.26 55.41 -2.99
CA PHE A 309 -20.61 55.65 -2.46
C PHE A 309 -20.71 56.96 -1.66
N ARG A 310 -19.77 57.24 -0.74
CA ARG A 310 -19.80 58.48 0.06
C ARG A 310 -19.62 59.72 -0.82
N ALA A 311 -18.82 59.61 -1.90
CA ALA A 311 -18.70 60.74 -2.86
C ALA A 311 -19.99 61.00 -3.60
N ALA A 312 -20.75 59.95 -3.96
CA ALA A 312 -22.02 60.07 -4.69
C ALA A 312 -23.21 60.50 -3.75
N VAL A 313 -23.18 60.05 -2.48
CA VAL A 313 -24.27 60.31 -1.50
C VAL A 313 -23.67 60.84 -0.20
N PRO A 314 -23.33 62.16 -0.16
CA PRO A 314 -22.70 62.78 1.02
C PRO A 314 -23.56 62.77 2.29
N SER A 315 -24.86 62.56 2.15
CA SER A 315 -25.83 62.54 3.28
C SER A 315 -25.92 61.18 4.01
N ALA A 316 -25.26 60.14 3.49
CA ALA A 316 -25.32 58.81 4.08
C ALA A 316 -24.45 58.71 5.36
N GLN A 317 -25.09 58.54 6.52
CA GLN A 317 -24.42 58.41 7.82
C GLN A 317 -23.78 57.04 8.07
N VAL A 318 -24.36 55.95 7.54
CA VAL A 318 -23.91 54.56 7.75
C VAL A 318 -23.93 53.84 6.42
N VAL A 319 -22.80 53.23 6.07
CA VAL A 319 -22.63 52.43 4.85
C VAL A 319 -22.49 50.97 5.29
N VAL A 320 -23.52 50.16 5.07
CA VAL A 320 -23.54 48.71 5.40
C VAL A 320 -23.30 47.88 4.14
N ASP A 321 -24.03 48.22 3.07
CA ASP A 321 -23.87 47.60 1.76
C ASP A 321 -23.93 48.71 0.68
N PRO A 322 -22.76 49.16 0.18
CA PRO A 322 -22.68 50.27 -0.76
C PRO A 322 -23.44 49.99 -2.06
N LEU A 323 -23.43 48.75 -2.55
CA LEU A 323 -24.08 48.37 -3.80
C LEU A 323 -25.61 48.43 -3.69
N LEU A 324 -26.12 47.85 -2.63
CA LEU A 324 -27.58 47.83 -2.37
C LEU A 324 -28.09 49.26 -2.08
N GLN A 325 -27.34 50.04 -1.33
CA GLN A 325 -27.69 51.41 -1.02
C GLN A 325 -27.65 52.30 -2.27
N MET A 326 -26.68 52.15 -3.14
CA MET A 326 -26.57 52.88 -4.39
C MET A 326 -27.74 52.52 -5.33
N SER A 327 -28.06 51.25 -5.50
CA SER A 327 -29.18 50.85 -6.34
C SER A 327 -30.52 51.43 -5.88
N ARG A 328 -30.76 51.46 -4.56
CA ARG A 328 -31.94 52.10 -3.98
C ARG A 328 -31.96 53.60 -4.20
N HIS A 329 -30.83 54.27 -4.06
CA HIS A 329 -30.71 55.70 -4.29
C HIS A 329 -30.92 56.05 -5.75
N VAL A 330 -30.39 55.28 -6.67
CA VAL A 330 -30.63 55.45 -8.11
C VAL A 330 -32.14 55.23 -8.42
N ALA A 331 -32.76 54.24 -7.84
CA ALA A 331 -34.18 53.96 -8.01
C ALA A 331 -35.05 55.13 -7.50
N THR A 332 -34.70 55.72 -6.36
CA THR A 332 -35.44 56.89 -5.83
C THR A 332 -35.25 58.12 -6.70
N LEU A 333 -34.04 58.36 -7.20
CA LEU A 333 -33.78 59.47 -8.10
C LEU A 333 -34.49 59.31 -9.47
N SER A 334 -34.52 58.14 -10.03
CA SER A 334 -35.19 57.85 -11.27
C SER A 334 -36.73 58.04 -11.14
N ALA A 335 -37.27 57.57 -10.00
CA ALA A 335 -38.69 57.82 -9.67
C ALA A 335 -39.03 59.30 -9.52
N ALA A 336 -38.16 60.07 -8.83
CA ALA A 336 -38.31 61.50 -8.65
C ALA A 336 -38.19 62.28 -10.01
N ALA A 337 -37.38 61.74 -10.95
CA ALA A 337 -37.25 62.30 -12.30
C ALA A 337 -38.39 61.93 -13.24
N GLY A 338 -39.37 61.17 -12.77
CA GLY A 338 -40.49 60.71 -13.59
C GLY A 338 -40.17 59.63 -14.59
N GLN A 339 -38.98 59.02 -14.47
CA GLN A 339 -38.58 57.91 -15.31
C GLN A 339 -39.23 56.62 -14.81
N THR A 340 -40.08 56.03 -15.59
CA THR A 340 -40.73 54.76 -15.27
C THR A 340 -39.81 53.58 -15.63
N SER A 341 -39.61 52.69 -14.67
CA SER A 341 -38.90 51.44 -14.90
C SER A 341 -39.78 50.43 -15.64
N ALA A 342 -39.15 49.58 -16.42
CA ALA A 342 -39.88 48.48 -17.09
C ALA A 342 -40.63 47.54 -16.08
N GLN A 343 -40.23 47.62 -14.82
CA GLN A 343 -40.83 46.84 -13.70
C GLN A 343 -41.96 47.59 -12.99
N ASP A 344 -42.19 48.86 -13.27
CA ASP A 344 -43.24 49.61 -12.63
C ASP A 344 -44.64 49.17 -13.11
N ALA A 345 -45.65 49.39 -12.22
CA ALA A 345 -47.01 48.89 -12.46
C ALA A 345 -47.62 49.39 -13.77
N MET A 346 -47.41 50.68 -14.09
CA MET A 346 -48.06 51.27 -15.28
C MET A 346 -47.50 50.75 -16.62
N PRO A 347 -46.13 50.65 -16.81
CA PRO A 347 -45.56 50.00 -18.02
C PRO A 347 -45.98 48.54 -18.14
N LEU A 348 -45.99 47.79 -17.04
CA LEU A 348 -46.46 46.39 -17.06
C LEU A 348 -47.92 46.28 -17.44
N LEU A 349 -48.78 47.15 -16.92
CA LEU A 349 -50.18 47.20 -17.28
C LEU A 349 -50.39 47.58 -18.78
N GLY A 350 -49.63 48.55 -19.28
CA GLY A 350 -49.73 48.97 -20.69
C GLY A 350 -49.38 47.81 -21.62
N ARG A 351 -48.29 47.09 -21.35
CA ARG A 351 -47.87 45.91 -22.13
C ARG A 351 -48.86 44.75 -22.00
N LEU A 352 -49.40 44.55 -20.80
CA LEU A 352 -50.43 43.53 -20.57
C LEU A 352 -51.71 43.85 -21.37
N ALA A 353 -52.17 45.09 -21.34
CA ALA A 353 -53.32 45.51 -22.14
C ALA A 353 -53.11 45.35 -23.64
N GLU A 354 -51.93 45.62 -24.12
CA GLU A 354 -51.55 45.39 -25.52
C GLU A 354 -51.51 43.86 -25.85
N ALA A 355 -50.99 43.03 -24.95
CA ALA A 355 -50.93 41.57 -25.14
C ALA A 355 -52.31 40.92 -25.14
N LEU A 356 -53.24 41.37 -24.27
CA LEU A 356 -54.57 40.79 -24.14
C LEU A 356 -55.59 41.41 -25.15
N GLY A 357 -55.29 42.55 -25.75
CA GLY A 357 -56.15 43.21 -26.71
C GLY A 357 -57.46 43.78 -26.14
N PRO A 358 -58.44 44.12 -27.00
CA PRO A 358 -59.68 44.81 -26.55
C PRO A 358 -60.57 43.99 -25.59
N GLN A 359 -60.38 42.71 -25.46
CA GLN A 359 -61.11 41.82 -24.53
C GLN A 359 -60.41 41.69 -23.12
N SER A 360 -59.37 42.46 -22.86
CA SER A 360 -58.56 42.37 -21.68
C SER A 360 -59.33 42.64 -20.38
N VAL A 361 -60.22 43.58 -20.38
CA VAL A 361 -61.02 44.00 -19.20
C VAL A 361 -61.95 42.88 -18.74
N ASP A 362 -62.52 42.15 -19.66
CA ASP A 362 -63.50 41.09 -19.36
C ASP A 362 -62.84 39.75 -18.95
N SER A 363 -61.55 39.61 -19.17
CA SER A 363 -60.83 38.37 -18.84
C SER A 363 -60.19 38.39 -17.45
N LEU A 364 -60.01 39.54 -16.85
CA LEU A 364 -59.41 39.73 -15.52
C LEU A 364 -60.47 39.93 -14.41
N ALA A 365 -60.38 39.15 -13.36
CA ALA A 365 -61.19 39.27 -12.17
C ALA A 365 -60.53 40.11 -11.06
N GLY A 366 -59.23 40.27 -11.11
CA GLY A 366 -58.44 41.08 -10.17
C GLY A 366 -56.98 41.21 -10.54
N LEU A 367 -56.35 42.27 -10.04
CA LEU A 367 -54.94 42.59 -10.25
C LEU A 367 -54.36 43.12 -8.94
N GLU A 368 -53.18 42.59 -8.60
CA GLU A 368 -52.41 43.04 -7.42
C GLU A 368 -50.97 43.22 -7.84
N TYR A 369 -50.33 44.33 -7.47
CA TYR A 369 -48.91 44.60 -7.77
C TYR A 369 -48.13 44.67 -6.47
N VAL A 370 -47.10 43.81 -6.37
CA VAL A 370 -46.22 43.73 -5.20
C VAL A 370 -44.78 43.53 -5.69
N ASP A 371 -43.87 44.36 -5.26
CA ASP A 371 -42.41 44.23 -5.47
C ASP A 371 -41.98 43.97 -6.90
N GLY A 372 -42.51 44.73 -7.86
CA GLY A 372 -42.11 44.59 -9.30
C GLY A 372 -42.76 43.39 -10.00
N ARG A 373 -43.70 42.71 -9.36
CA ARG A 373 -44.43 41.57 -9.88
C ARG A 373 -45.92 41.87 -9.85
N MET A 374 -46.61 41.49 -10.91
CA MET A 374 -48.05 41.67 -11.00
C MET A 374 -48.76 40.33 -10.91
N LYS A 375 -49.55 40.13 -9.86
CA LYS A 375 -50.41 38.96 -9.73
C LYS A 375 -51.74 39.25 -10.41
N LEU A 376 -52.10 38.37 -11.35
CA LEU A 376 -53.30 38.45 -12.11
C LEU A 376 -54.26 37.35 -11.70
N ARG A 377 -55.51 37.67 -11.48
CA ARG A 377 -56.59 36.72 -11.29
C ARG A 377 -57.46 36.79 -12.51
N PHE A 378 -57.53 35.74 -13.29
CA PHE A 378 -58.38 35.61 -14.47
C PHE A 378 -59.76 35.12 -14.04
N ARG A 379 -60.75 35.32 -14.86
CA ARG A 379 -62.06 34.67 -14.73
C ARG A 379 -61.93 33.20 -15.12
N ALA A 380 -62.64 32.31 -14.37
CA ALA A 380 -62.48 30.88 -14.54
C ALA A 380 -62.82 30.40 -15.94
N ASP A 381 -63.90 30.96 -16.54
CA ASP A 381 -64.37 30.64 -17.89
C ASP A 381 -63.35 30.91 -19.02
N ARG A 382 -62.36 31.74 -18.76
CA ARG A 382 -61.33 32.14 -19.75
C ARG A 382 -60.02 31.31 -19.67
N VAL A 383 -59.81 30.56 -18.60
CA VAL A 383 -58.56 29.83 -18.34
C VAL A 383 -58.79 28.34 -17.99
N GLU A 384 -59.96 27.81 -18.29
CA GLU A 384 -60.34 26.42 -17.98
C GLU A 384 -59.54 25.41 -18.81
N SER A 385 -59.19 25.74 -20.08
CA SER A 385 -58.45 24.83 -20.95
C SER A 385 -56.96 25.13 -20.93
N ARG A 386 -56.13 24.09 -21.06
CA ARG A 386 -54.70 24.20 -21.24
C ARG A 386 -54.33 25.02 -22.46
N ALA A 387 -55.09 24.86 -23.56
CA ALA A 387 -54.85 25.61 -24.81
C ALA A 387 -55.07 27.13 -24.62
N SER A 388 -56.08 27.55 -23.83
CA SER A 388 -56.31 28.95 -23.53
C SER A 388 -55.17 29.56 -22.71
N ARG A 389 -54.63 28.82 -21.76
CA ARG A 389 -53.45 29.24 -20.95
C ARG A 389 -52.18 29.39 -21.81
N GLU A 390 -51.90 28.44 -22.67
CA GLU A 390 -50.77 28.49 -23.59
C GLU A 390 -50.89 29.67 -24.57
N GLN A 391 -52.11 29.97 -25.04
CA GLN A 391 -52.34 31.15 -25.90
C GLN A 391 -52.08 32.47 -25.18
N LEU A 392 -52.53 32.60 -23.90
CA LEU A 392 -52.27 33.77 -23.05
C LEU A 392 -50.79 33.94 -22.75
N GLN A 393 -50.09 32.84 -22.46
CA GLN A 393 -48.65 32.89 -22.27
C GLN A 393 -47.89 33.33 -23.54
N ALA A 394 -48.28 32.79 -24.70
CA ALA A 394 -47.68 33.14 -25.95
C ALA A 394 -47.98 34.62 -26.37
N ALA A 395 -49.16 35.15 -26.02
CA ALA A 395 -49.48 36.54 -26.22
C ALA A 395 -48.65 37.49 -25.33
N CYS A 396 -48.52 37.15 -24.05
CA CYS A 396 -47.67 37.89 -23.14
C CYS A 396 -46.20 37.84 -23.50
N ALA A 397 -45.71 36.68 -23.96
CA ALA A 397 -44.33 36.52 -24.43
C ALA A 397 -44.00 37.41 -25.65
N ARG A 398 -44.95 37.58 -26.58
CA ARG A 398 -44.79 38.50 -27.75
C ARG A 398 -44.72 39.98 -27.34
N ALA A 399 -45.35 40.33 -26.21
CA ALA A 399 -45.28 41.67 -25.63
C ALA A 399 -44.05 41.87 -24.69
N GLY A 400 -43.12 40.91 -24.62
CA GLY A 400 -41.96 40.98 -23.76
C GLY A 400 -42.28 40.78 -22.27
N LEU A 401 -43.31 40.02 -21.97
CA LEU A 401 -43.79 39.70 -20.62
C LEU A 401 -43.74 38.20 -20.38
N GLN A 402 -43.35 37.76 -19.18
CA GLN A 402 -43.47 36.37 -18.74
C GLN A 402 -44.68 36.19 -17.85
N LEU A 403 -45.62 35.37 -18.34
CA LEU A 403 -46.80 35.00 -17.57
C LEU A 403 -46.67 33.57 -17.05
N ARG A 404 -46.68 33.36 -15.74
CA ARG A 404 -46.55 32.06 -15.07
C ARG A 404 -47.78 31.81 -14.22
N PHE A 405 -48.53 30.75 -14.53
CA PHE A 405 -49.64 30.32 -13.70
C PHE A 405 -49.11 29.65 -12.40
N ASP A 406 -49.66 30.04 -11.25
CA ASP A 406 -49.17 29.57 -9.97
C ASP A 406 -49.63 28.14 -9.68
N ASN A 407 -50.81 27.76 -10.17
CA ASN A 407 -51.37 26.41 -10.03
C ASN A 407 -52.18 26.01 -11.29
N GLU A 408 -52.25 24.71 -11.61
CA GLU A 408 -53.04 24.19 -12.73
C GLU A 408 -54.55 24.32 -12.51
N ARG A 409 -55.03 24.44 -11.28
CA ARG A 409 -56.45 24.48 -10.91
C ARG A 409 -56.95 25.87 -10.53
N GLU A 410 -56.06 26.83 -10.30
CA GLU A 410 -56.42 28.19 -9.91
C GLU A 410 -56.24 29.17 -11.09
N PRO A 411 -57.18 30.13 -11.23
CA PRO A 411 -57.09 31.13 -12.32
C PRO A 411 -56.13 32.28 -11.95
N THR A 412 -55.06 32.00 -11.16
CA THR A 412 -54.06 32.97 -10.74
C THR A 412 -52.77 32.79 -11.49
N ALA A 413 -52.17 33.91 -11.92
CA ALA A 413 -50.87 33.90 -12.58
C ALA A 413 -50.01 35.10 -12.14
N THR A 414 -48.70 34.93 -12.15
CA THR A 414 -47.72 35.97 -11.85
C THR A 414 -47.13 36.47 -13.20
N LEU A 415 -47.16 37.76 -13.39
CA LEU A 415 -46.57 38.47 -14.54
C LEU A 415 -45.30 39.18 -14.15
N THR A 416 -44.27 38.99 -14.92
CA THR A 416 -42.98 39.66 -14.77
C THR A 416 -42.50 40.19 -16.13
N PRO A 417 -41.66 41.22 -16.16
CA PRO A 417 -41.04 41.63 -17.41
C PRO A 417 -40.18 40.48 -17.96
N GLY A 418 -40.31 40.19 -19.25
CA GLY A 418 -39.40 39.26 -19.92
C GLY A 418 -38.03 39.88 -20.02
N GLY A 419 -36.97 39.14 -19.63
CA GLY A 419 -35.59 39.59 -19.68
C GLY A 419 -35.08 39.74 -21.12
#